data_f6c42004aa6cb0866dfff60b47d62884
#
_entry.id   f6c42004aa6cb0866dfff60b47d62884
#
_cell.length_a   1.000
_cell.length_b   1.000
_cell.length_c   1.000
_cell.angle_alpha   90.00
_cell.angle_beta   90.00
_cell.angle_gamma   90.00
#
_symmetry.space_group_name_H-M   'P 1'
#
loop_
_entity.id
_entity.type
_entity.pdbx_description
1 polymer ?
#
loop_
_entity_poly.entity_id
_entity_poly.type
_entity_poly.pdbx_seq_one_letter_code
_entity_poly.pdbx_strand_id
1 'polypeptide(L)'
;MMSIAKSETSALNPPAVSHGERADSGAQAADAWANRGAITIDMDALRCYRAIHGLPTQADEDDPVYTKALPRFCAAMAHIGARGTLFVVGSDLSRPAHRRALEKAAAAGHEIASHSYGHDYALSRQSFATITADLWRCDEAIESLVGKRPCGFRAPGYNQSDILFDAIEALGYRYDSSFFPTPAYFAARGTALLTYRLRNRPSHSLLGEWREFAAARTPFRPDRDARFRAARAPGKARPFWEIPISVVSGARIPWIGTTLSMVPQKVGSALTVAAARGPGPCILELHGIDFLDAQDAGDRALAGAQRDLRVPAMRKHRRLRNVFRVLSQKRRLMPMAELVARADESAGR
;
A
#
# COMPACT_ATOMS: atom_id res chain seq x y z
N MET A 1 -14.45 12.35 80.64
CA MET A 1 -13.38 13.10 79.96
C MET A 1 -12.63 12.10 79.05
N MET A 2 -12.97 12.04 77.76
CA MET A 2 -12.26 11.20 76.79
C MET A 2 -11.68 12.07 75.70
N SER A 3 -10.33 12.00 75.60
CA SER A 3 -9.54 12.72 74.62
C SER A 3 -9.66 12.08 73.24
N ILE A 4 -9.99 12.85 72.24
CA ILE A 4 -10.05 12.39 70.81
C ILE A 4 -8.72 12.70 70.16
N ALA A 5 -8.00 11.65 69.77
CA ALA A 5 -6.77 11.74 68.97
C ALA A 5 -7.10 12.03 67.50
N LYS A 6 -6.50 13.07 66.94
CA LYS A 6 -6.51 13.37 65.49
C LYS A 6 -5.54 12.48 64.78
N SER A 7 -6.03 11.72 63.78
CA SER A 7 -5.20 10.99 62.84
C SER A 7 -4.79 11.87 61.66
N GLU A 8 -3.52 12.07 61.46
CA GLU A 8 -2.94 12.73 60.27
C GLU A 8 -3.00 11.76 59.06
N THR A 9 -3.70 12.19 58.04
CA THR A 9 -3.67 11.48 56.72
C THR A 9 -2.49 11.99 55.92
N SER A 10 -1.48 11.15 55.80
CA SER A 10 -0.33 11.32 54.87
C SER A 10 -0.83 11.20 53.41
N ALA A 11 -0.76 12.30 52.66
CA ALA A 11 -0.99 12.31 51.22
C ALA A 11 0.20 11.68 50.51
N LEU A 12 0.00 10.50 49.94
CA LEU A 12 0.93 9.84 49.05
C LEU A 12 0.91 10.58 47.69
N ASN A 13 2.00 11.29 47.38
CA ASN A 13 2.25 11.81 46.03
C ASN A 13 2.45 10.65 45.05
N PRO A 14 1.80 10.68 43.87
CA PRO A 14 2.11 9.68 42.85
C PRO A 14 3.52 9.86 42.29
N PRO A 15 4.23 8.80 41.90
CA PRO A 15 5.60 8.89 41.41
C PRO A 15 5.61 9.70 40.10
N ALA A 16 6.58 10.62 40.01
CA ALA A 16 6.83 11.39 38.80
C ALA A 16 7.24 10.45 37.65
N VAL A 17 6.43 10.40 36.60
CA VAL A 17 6.76 9.66 35.36
C VAL A 17 7.93 10.35 34.69
N SER A 18 9.06 9.68 34.60
CA SER A 18 10.30 10.19 34.03
C SER A 18 10.11 10.53 32.55
N HIS A 19 10.46 11.76 32.16
CA HIS A 19 10.43 12.22 30.76
C HIS A 19 11.44 11.49 29.83
N GLY A 20 12.27 10.59 30.36
CA GLY A 20 13.28 9.82 29.62
C GLY A 20 12.69 8.69 28.76
N GLU A 21 11.62 8.03 29.20
CA GLU A 21 11.07 6.86 28.48
C GLU A 21 10.36 7.21 27.17
N ARG A 22 9.88 8.44 26.99
CA ARG A 22 9.16 8.86 25.76
C ARG A 22 10.08 9.21 24.60
N ALA A 23 11.32 9.64 24.86
CA ALA A 23 12.29 9.95 23.80
C ALA A 23 12.92 8.68 23.23
N ASP A 24 13.07 7.64 24.04
CA ASP A 24 13.70 6.37 23.66
C ASP A 24 12.79 5.52 22.75
N SER A 25 11.48 5.48 22.99
CA SER A 25 10.53 4.72 22.16
C SER A 25 10.41 5.26 20.72
N GLY A 26 10.53 6.58 20.55
CA GLY A 26 10.53 7.22 19.21
C GLY A 26 11.79 6.93 18.42
N ALA A 27 12.95 6.92 19.06
CA ALA A 27 14.23 6.60 18.44
C ALA A 27 14.33 5.11 18.08
N GLN A 28 13.86 4.21 18.93
CA GLN A 28 13.79 2.77 18.69
C GLN A 28 12.84 2.41 17.54
N ALA A 29 11.67 3.05 17.47
CA ALA A 29 10.74 2.88 16.34
C ALA A 29 11.33 3.40 15.03
N ALA A 30 12.07 4.51 15.04
CA ALA A 30 12.76 5.03 13.85
C ALA A 30 13.83 4.06 13.34
N ASP A 31 14.57 3.40 14.22
CA ASP A 31 15.58 2.39 13.87
C ASP A 31 14.95 1.10 13.30
N ALA A 32 13.74 0.75 13.76
CA ALA A 32 12.98 -0.38 13.22
C ALA A 32 12.65 -0.22 11.73
N TRP A 33 12.49 1.00 11.23
CA TRP A 33 12.21 1.31 9.83
C TRP A 33 13.46 1.62 9.01
N ALA A 34 14.57 1.94 9.67
CA ALA A 34 15.81 2.36 9.01
C ALA A 34 16.38 1.26 8.10
N ASN A 35 16.96 1.67 6.98
CA ASN A 35 17.62 0.77 6.02
C ASN A 35 16.76 -0.39 5.47
N ARG A 36 15.45 -0.37 5.68
CA ARG A 36 14.51 -1.39 5.20
C ARG A 36 13.64 -0.86 4.06
N GLY A 37 13.01 -1.78 3.33
CA GLY A 37 12.06 -1.45 2.29
C GLY A 37 11.22 -2.65 1.88
N ALA A 38 10.17 -2.38 1.12
CA ALA A 38 9.33 -3.38 0.50
C ALA A 38 9.09 -3.04 -0.98
N ILE A 39 8.98 -4.07 -1.80
CA ILE A 39 8.46 -3.97 -3.16
C ILE A 39 7.09 -4.59 -3.14
N THR A 40 6.08 -3.81 -3.50
CA THR A 40 4.68 -4.20 -3.47
C THR A 40 4.09 -4.15 -4.87
N ILE A 41 3.10 -4.98 -5.15
CA ILE A 41 2.38 -4.99 -6.41
C ILE A 41 0.88 -5.11 -6.16
N ASP A 42 0.12 -4.18 -6.75
CA ASP A 42 -1.33 -4.21 -6.75
C ASP A 42 -1.80 -5.07 -7.93
N MET A 43 -2.62 -6.08 -7.64
CA MET A 43 -3.03 -7.10 -8.58
C MET A 43 -4.34 -6.73 -9.29
N ASP A 44 -4.41 -5.47 -9.77
CA ASP A 44 -5.54 -4.94 -10.52
C ASP A 44 -5.66 -5.65 -11.86
N ALA A 45 -6.67 -6.49 -12.04
CA ALA A 45 -6.97 -7.12 -13.33
C ALA A 45 -7.27 -6.06 -14.41
N LEU A 46 -7.11 -6.40 -15.68
CA LEU A 46 -7.32 -5.44 -16.80
C LEU A 46 -8.71 -4.80 -16.78
N ARG A 47 -9.74 -5.47 -16.23
CA ARG A 47 -11.08 -4.90 -16.06
C ARG A 47 -11.08 -3.61 -15.21
N CYS A 48 -10.17 -3.49 -14.23
CA CYS A 48 -10.05 -2.30 -13.38
C CYS A 48 -9.59 -1.09 -14.20
N TYR A 49 -8.62 -1.28 -15.09
CA TYR A 49 -8.17 -0.23 -16.02
C TYR A 49 -9.23 0.12 -17.06
N ARG A 50 -9.99 -0.87 -17.55
CA ARG A 50 -11.13 -0.61 -18.44
C ARG A 50 -12.16 0.30 -17.75
N ALA A 51 -12.47 0.03 -16.48
CA ALA A 51 -13.37 0.85 -15.67
C ALA A 51 -12.87 2.30 -15.51
N ILE A 52 -11.55 2.49 -15.26
CA ILE A 52 -10.94 3.83 -15.19
C ILE A 52 -11.17 4.60 -16.50
N HIS A 53 -11.06 3.94 -17.65
CA HIS A 53 -11.18 4.56 -18.97
C HIS A 53 -12.62 4.59 -19.50
N GLY A 54 -13.61 4.14 -18.73
CA GLY A 54 -15.00 4.06 -19.15
C GLY A 54 -15.24 3.08 -20.30
N LEU A 55 -14.40 2.05 -20.40
CA LEU A 55 -14.56 0.96 -21.37
C LEU A 55 -15.43 -0.14 -20.77
N PRO A 56 -16.19 -0.90 -21.60
CA PRO A 56 -16.94 -2.05 -21.10
C PRO A 56 -16.03 -3.03 -20.37
N THR A 57 -16.39 -3.39 -19.15
CA THR A 57 -15.62 -4.35 -18.34
C THR A 57 -16.03 -5.77 -18.72
N GLN A 58 -15.05 -6.63 -18.90
CA GLN A 58 -15.21 -8.07 -19.07
C GLN A 58 -14.39 -8.78 -18.02
N ALA A 59 -14.92 -9.85 -17.45
CA ALA A 59 -14.16 -10.77 -16.64
C ALA A 59 -13.36 -11.68 -17.56
N ASP A 60 -12.06 -11.77 -17.31
CA ASP A 60 -11.16 -12.67 -18.05
C ASP A 60 -10.74 -13.82 -17.12
N GLU A 61 -10.93 -15.05 -17.57
CA GLU A 61 -10.51 -16.24 -16.82
C GLU A 61 -8.99 -16.37 -16.73
N ASP A 62 -8.30 -15.87 -17.75
CA ASP A 62 -6.83 -15.94 -17.88
C ASP A 62 -6.21 -14.52 -17.91
N ASP A 63 -6.72 -13.60 -17.11
CA ASP A 63 -6.22 -12.21 -17.11
C ASP A 63 -4.69 -12.16 -17.06
N PRO A 64 -4.04 -11.46 -18.02
CA PRO A 64 -2.59 -11.41 -18.13
C PRO A 64 -1.88 -10.78 -16.93
N VAL A 65 -2.56 -10.07 -16.07
CA VAL A 65 -2.00 -9.60 -14.79
C VAL A 65 -1.60 -10.81 -13.93
N TYR A 66 -2.42 -11.84 -13.88
CA TYR A 66 -2.13 -13.05 -13.11
C TYR A 66 -1.29 -14.07 -13.88
N THR A 67 -1.54 -14.21 -15.19
CA THR A 67 -0.92 -15.28 -15.99
C THR A 67 0.43 -14.88 -16.59
N LYS A 68 0.72 -13.59 -16.75
CA LYS A 68 2.00 -13.08 -17.30
C LYS A 68 2.72 -12.12 -16.35
N ALA A 69 2.03 -11.09 -15.81
CA ALA A 69 2.68 -10.07 -15.01
C ALA A 69 3.19 -10.63 -13.67
N LEU A 70 2.36 -11.36 -12.93
CA LEU A 70 2.75 -11.97 -11.66
C LEU A 70 3.97 -12.91 -11.79
N PRO A 71 4.04 -13.86 -12.72
CA PRO A 71 5.26 -14.64 -12.94
C PRO A 71 6.51 -13.78 -13.23
N ARG A 72 6.36 -12.72 -14.01
CA ARG A 72 7.46 -11.79 -14.33
C ARG A 72 7.93 -11.02 -13.09
N PHE A 73 7.00 -10.59 -12.25
CA PHE A 73 7.31 -9.97 -10.96
C PHE A 73 8.05 -10.95 -10.04
N CYS A 74 7.53 -12.15 -9.83
CA CYS A 74 8.18 -13.18 -9.00
C CYS A 74 9.58 -13.51 -9.49
N ALA A 75 9.78 -13.66 -10.82
CA ALA A 75 11.10 -13.89 -11.40
C ALA A 75 12.07 -12.72 -11.17
N ALA A 76 11.58 -11.47 -11.22
CA ALA A 76 12.38 -10.28 -10.93
C ALA A 76 12.77 -10.20 -9.45
N MET A 77 11.87 -10.57 -8.55
CA MET A 77 12.13 -10.64 -7.10
C MET A 77 13.13 -11.74 -6.75
N ALA A 78 12.96 -12.94 -7.33
CA ALA A 78 13.90 -14.06 -7.16
C ALA A 78 15.31 -13.70 -7.62
N HIS A 79 15.45 -12.94 -8.71
CA HIS A 79 16.75 -12.50 -9.25
C HIS A 79 17.54 -11.62 -8.24
N ILE A 80 16.88 -10.92 -7.36
CA ILE A 80 17.52 -10.11 -6.29
C ILE A 80 17.46 -10.79 -4.91
N GLY A 81 17.02 -12.06 -4.84
CA GLY A 81 16.90 -12.80 -3.58
C GLY A 81 15.90 -12.21 -2.59
N ALA A 82 14.87 -11.51 -3.06
CA ALA A 82 13.89 -10.83 -2.22
C ALA A 82 12.46 -11.39 -2.38
N ARG A 83 11.63 -11.12 -1.38
CA ARG A 83 10.19 -11.41 -1.39
C ARG A 83 9.44 -10.08 -1.34
N GLY A 84 8.28 -10.02 -1.98
CA GLY A 84 7.42 -8.82 -2.02
C GLY A 84 6.06 -9.06 -1.40
N THR A 85 5.22 -8.02 -1.43
CA THR A 85 3.83 -8.05 -0.98
C THR A 85 2.91 -7.85 -2.18
N LEU A 86 1.92 -8.73 -2.33
CA LEU A 86 0.89 -8.69 -3.35
C LEU A 86 -0.42 -8.23 -2.70
N PHE A 87 -0.94 -7.08 -3.12
CA PHE A 87 -2.27 -6.62 -2.73
C PHE A 87 -3.29 -7.18 -3.72
N VAL A 88 -4.11 -8.12 -3.27
CA VAL A 88 -4.94 -8.98 -4.13
C VAL A 88 -6.41 -8.59 -4.03
N VAL A 89 -7.05 -8.48 -5.18
CA VAL A 89 -8.49 -8.27 -5.29
C VAL A 89 -9.22 -9.61 -5.04
N GLY A 90 -10.01 -9.67 -3.96
CA GLY A 90 -10.62 -10.91 -3.50
C GLY A 90 -11.50 -11.61 -4.54
N SER A 91 -12.26 -10.86 -5.34
CA SER A 91 -13.13 -11.42 -6.39
C SER A 91 -12.37 -12.16 -7.48
N ASP A 92 -11.07 -11.86 -7.68
CA ASP A 92 -10.24 -12.52 -8.68
C ASP A 92 -9.81 -13.93 -8.27
N LEU A 93 -9.87 -14.25 -6.97
CA LEU A 93 -9.56 -15.58 -6.45
C LEU A 93 -10.61 -16.65 -6.79
N SER A 94 -11.77 -16.26 -7.33
CA SER A 94 -12.76 -17.20 -7.87
C SER A 94 -12.29 -17.92 -9.14
N ARG A 95 -11.26 -17.38 -9.82
CA ARG A 95 -10.74 -17.91 -11.08
C ARG A 95 -9.59 -18.89 -10.85
N PRO A 96 -9.68 -20.13 -11.34
CA PRO A 96 -8.66 -21.15 -11.07
C PRO A 96 -7.26 -20.78 -11.54
N ALA A 97 -7.12 -20.08 -12.68
CA ALA A 97 -5.81 -19.65 -13.18
C ALA A 97 -5.15 -18.61 -12.28
N HIS A 98 -5.91 -17.62 -11.81
CA HIS A 98 -5.44 -16.59 -10.89
C HIS A 98 -5.05 -17.20 -9.54
N ARG A 99 -5.90 -18.08 -9.02
CA ARG A 99 -5.66 -18.79 -7.76
C ARG A 99 -4.34 -19.56 -7.81
N ARG A 100 -4.12 -20.38 -8.86
CA ARG A 100 -2.88 -21.14 -9.03
C ARG A 100 -1.63 -20.25 -9.12
N ALA A 101 -1.74 -19.09 -9.78
CA ALA A 101 -0.62 -18.15 -9.90
C ALA A 101 -0.26 -17.55 -8.53
N LEU A 102 -1.27 -17.19 -7.73
CA LEU A 102 -1.10 -16.66 -6.39
C LEU A 102 -0.60 -17.70 -5.38
N GLU A 103 -1.08 -18.95 -5.46
CA GLU A 103 -0.57 -20.08 -4.67
C GLU A 103 0.93 -20.29 -4.88
N LYS A 104 1.39 -20.24 -6.14
CA LYS A 104 2.82 -20.31 -6.48
C LYS A 104 3.61 -19.14 -5.89
N ALA A 105 3.07 -17.92 -5.95
CA ALA A 105 3.71 -16.75 -5.38
C ALA A 105 3.79 -16.84 -3.85
N ALA A 106 2.72 -17.27 -3.18
CA ALA A 106 2.70 -17.50 -1.74
C ALA A 106 3.69 -18.59 -1.32
N ALA A 107 3.75 -19.71 -2.04
CA ALA A 107 4.71 -20.79 -1.82
C ALA A 107 6.18 -20.33 -1.99
N ALA A 108 6.43 -19.32 -2.85
CA ALA A 108 7.73 -18.66 -2.98
C ALA A 108 8.02 -17.67 -1.84
N GLY A 109 7.12 -17.54 -0.86
CA GLY A 109 7.28 -16.70 0.33
C GLY A 109 6.86 -15.24 0.14
N HIS A 110 6.20 -14.89 -0.97
CA HIS A 110 5.59 -13.56 -1.10
C HIS A 110 4.39 -13.44 -0.16
N GLU A 111 4.18 -12.26 0.40
CA GLU A 111 3.00 -11.95 1.19
C GLU A 111 1.78 -11.72 0.29
N ILE A 112 0.63 -12.25 0.71
CA ILE A 112 -0.67 -11.96 0.12
C ILE A 112 -1.41 -11.04 1.09
N ALA A 113 -1.71 -9.82 0.65
CA ALA A 113 -2.40 -8.77 1.40
C ALA A 113 -3.72 -8.40 0.70
N SER A 114 -4.61 -7.71 1.39
CA SER A 114 -5.94 -7.37 0.90
C SER A 114 -5.94 -6.11 0.04
N HIS A 115 -6.62 -6.15 -1.12
CA HIS A 115 -6.92 -4.98 -1.97
C HIS A 115 -8.42 -4.81 -2.18
N SER A 116 -9.22 -5.05 -1.13
CA SER A 116 -10.69 -5.16 -1.14
C SER A 116 -11.19 -6.37 -1.97
N TYR A 117 -12.46 -6.70 -1.79
CA TYR A 117 -13.06 -7.78 -2.57
C TYR A 117 -13.45 -7.36 -3.98
N GLY A 118 -14.12 -6.22 -4.08
CA GLY A 118 -14.71 -5.75 -5.33
C GLY A 118 -13.84 -4.79 -6.14
N HIS A 119 -12.77 -4.26 -5.56
CA HIS A 119 -11.96 -3.18 -6.14
C HIS A 119 -12.81 -1.94 -6.50
N ASP A 120 -13.72 -1.56 -5.60
CA ASP A 120 -14.53 -0.36 -5.79
C ASP A 120 -13.72 0.89 -5.42
N TYR A 121 -13.49 1.79 -6.38
CA TYR A 121 -12.84 3.08 -6.13
C TYR A 121 -13.62 3.99 -5.17
N ALA A 122 -14.93 3.75 -5.01
CA ALA A 122 -15.78 4.47 -4.08
C ALA A 122 -15.95 3.77 -2.72
N LEU A 123 -15.22 2.68 -2.45
CA LEU A 123 -15.32 1.90 -1.21
C LEU A 123 -15.23 2.79 0.03
N SER A 124 -14.28 3.72 0.07
CA SER A 124 -14.08 4.64 1.19
C SER A 124 -15.25 5.60 1.46
N ARG A 125 -16.24 5.68 0.56
CA ARG A 125 -17.45 6.51 0.68
C ARG A 125 -18.68 5.71 1.08
N GLN A 126 -18.54 4.39 1.23
CA GLN A 126 -19.62 3.49 1.61
C GLN A 126 -19.87 3.50 3.11
N SER A 127 -20.95 2.87 3.55
CA SER A 127 -21.23 2.68 4.98
C SER A 127 -20.20 1.75 5.63
N PHE A 128 -20.04 1.86 6.94
CA PHE A 128 -19.18 0.96 7.72
C PHE A 128 -19.51 -0.51 7.46
N ALA A 129 -20.80 -0.87 7.46
CA ALA A 129 -21.23 -2.24 7.22
C ALA A 129 -20.85 -2.73 5.82
N THR A 130 -21.01 -1.88 4.77
CA THR A 130 -20.63 -2.21 3.40
C THR A 130 -19.11 -2.41 3.27
N ILE A 131 -18.32 -1.51 3.84
CA ILE A 131 -16.85 -1.61 3.83
C ILE A 131 -16.41 -2.87 4.54
N THR A 132 -16.90 -3.11 5.77
CA THR A 132 -16.53 -4.27 6.57
C THR A 132 -16.90 -5.58 5.86
N ALA A 133 -18.07 -5.65 5.21
CA ALA A 133 -18.48 -6.83 4.46
C ALA A 133 -17.59 -7.07 3.22
N ASP A 134 -17.18 -6.03 2.50
CA ASP A 134 -16.26 -6.15 1.36
C ASP A 134 -14.90 -6.66 1.80
N LEU A 135 -14.30 -6.04 2.83
CA LEU A 135 -13.00 -6.45 3.36
C LEU A 135 -13.04 -7.87 3.93
N TRP A 136 -14.08 -8.22 4.68
CA TRP A 136 -14.24 -9.56 5.24
C TRP A 136 -14.28 -10.64 4.15
N ARG A 137 -15.04 -10.40 3.07
CA ARG A 137 -15.09 -11.32 1.92
C ARG A 137 -13.73 -11.49 1.25
N CYS A 138 -12.94 -10.42 1.17
CA CYS A 138 -11.57 -10.49 0.68
C CYS A 138 -10.69 -11.35 1.59
N ASP A 139 -10.81 -11.15 2.90
CA ASP A 139 -10.07 -11.91 3.91
C ASP A 139 -10.38 -13.41 3.82
N GLU A 140 -11.66 -13.78 3.74
CA GLU A 140 -12.09 -15.18 3.56
C GLU A 140 -11.51 -15.80 2.28
N ALA A 141 -11.54 -15.04 1.17
CA ALA A 141 -10.98 -15.50 -0.10
C ALA A 141 -9.46 -15.72 0.00
N ILE A 142 -8.73 -14.81 0.65
CA ILE A 142 -7.28 -14.94 0.88
C ILE A 142 -6.99 -16.08 1.87
N GLU A 143 -7.72 -16.17 2.97
CA GLU A 143 -7.57 -17.23 3.95
C GLU A 143 -7.75 -18.61 3.32
N SER A 144 -8.74 -18.76 2.43
CA SER A 144 -8.95 -19.99 1.67
C SER A 144 -7.81 -20.35 0.72
N LEU A 145 -7.00 -19.35 0.33
CA LEU A 145 -5.86 -19.52 -0.56
C LEU A 145 -4.59 -19.91 0.19
N VAL A 146 -4.28 -19.20 1.30
CA VAL A 146 -2.98 -19.31 1.99
C VAL A 146 -3.07 -19.82 3.42
N GLY A 147 -4.26 -20.20 3.89
CA GLY A 147 -4.49 -20.77 5.22
C GLY A 147 -4.41 -19.77 6.38
N LYS A 148 -4.34 -18.47 6.10
CA LYS A 148 -4.32 -17.39 7.11
C LYS A 148 -4.93 -16.11 6.56
N ARG A 149 -5.53 -15.32 7.44
CA ARG A 149 -6.04 -13.99 7.08
C ARG A 149 -4.91 -13.03 6.73
N PRO A 150 -5.12 -12.11 5.78
CA PRO A 150 -4.17 -11.05 5.51
C PRO A 150 -4.06 -10.13 6.72
N CYS A 151 -2.87 -9.62 6.99
CA CYS A 151 -2.66 -8.63 8.05
C CYS A 151 -2.46 -7.21 7.50
N GLY A 152 -2.45 -7.04 6.19
CA GLY A 152 -2.24 -5.77 5.51
C GLY A 152 -3.32 -5.46 4.49
N PHE A 153 -3.56 -4.16 4.31
CA PHE A 153 -4.54 -3.62 3.38
C PHE A 153 -3.95 -2.49 2.54
N ARG A 154 -4.47 -2.33 1.32
CA ARG A 154 -4.31 -1.13 0.49
C ARG A 154 -5.65 -0.81 -0.17
N ALA A 155 -6.05 0.46 -0.09
CA ALA A 155 -7.32 0.92 -0.67
C ALA A 155 -7.24 1.06 -2.20
N PRO A 156 -8.24 0.59 -2.95
CA PRO A 156 -8.36 0.83 -4.38
C PRO A 156 -8.23 2.32 -4.72
N GLY A 157 -7.29 2.63 -5.62
CA GLY A 157 -7.00 3.99 -6.03
C GLY A 157 -6.56 4.91 -4.90
N TYR A 158 -6.05 4.38 -3.78
CA TYR A 158 -5.53 5.11 -2.62
C TYR A 158 -6.57 5.98 -1.89
N ASN A 159 -7.87 5.73 -2.13
CA ASN A 159 -8.94 6.52 -1.53
C ASN A 159 -9.22 6.06 -0.10
N GLN A 160 -9.22 6.98 0.85
CA GLN A 160 -9.36 6.70 2.27
C GLN A 160 -10.46 7.53 2.93
N SER A 161 -10.96 7.06 4.07
CA SER A 161 -11.87 7.77 4.96
C SER A 161 -11.70 7.31 6.40
N ASP A 162 -12.26 8.07 7.34
CA ASP A 162 -12.24 7.66 8.75
C ASP A 162 -13.07 6.39 8.95
N ILE A 163 -14.18 6.23 8.21
CA ILE A 163 -15.01 5.02 8.24
C ILE A 163 -14.24 3.79 7.71
N LEU A 164 -13.43 3.94 6.67
CA LEU A 164 -12.56 2.87 6.19
C LEU A 164 -11.52 2.48 7.24
N PHE A 165 -10.94 3.46 7.92
CA PHE A 165 -9.99 3.22 9.01
C PHE A 165 -10.64 2.53 10.21
N ASP A 166 -11.90 2.86 10.53
CA ASP A 166 -12.67 2.15 11.56
C ASP A 166 -12.91 0.68 11.17
N ALA A 167 -13.18 0.40 9.89
CA ALA A 167 -13.34 -0.98 9.39
C ALA A 167 -12.02 -1.77 9.42
N ILE A 168 -10.90 -1.16 9.01
CA ILE A 168 -9.55 -1.74 9.10
C ILE A 168 -9.22 -2.13 10.55
N GLU A 169 -9.50 -1.23 11.48
CA GLU A 169 -9.29 -1.47 12.90
C GLU A 169 -10.19 -2.59 13.43
N ALA A 170 -11.48 -2.57 13.10
CA ALA A 170 -12.45 -3.58 13.55
C ALA A 170 -12.13 -4.99 13.04
N LEU A 171 -11.53 -5.11 11.85
CA LEU A 171 -11.11 -6.39 11.28
C LEU A 171 -9.71 -6.84 11.73
N GLY A 172 -9.00 -6.02 12.51
CA GLY A 172 -7.72 -6.38 13.11
C GLY A 172 -6.53 -6.35 12.15
N TYR A 173 -6.59 -5.57 11.08
CA TYR A 173 -5.43 -5.36 10.22
C TYR A 173 -4.28 -4.73 11.00
N ARG A 174 -3.06 -5.14 10.70
CA ARG A 174 -1.86 -4.62 11.36
C ARG A 174 -1.28 -3.40 10.65
N TYR A 175 -1.54 -3.27 9.34
CA TYR A 175 -1.12 -2.10 8.56
C TYR A 175 -2.08 -1.78 7.42
N ASP A 176 -2.12 -0.50 7.09
CA ASP A 176 -2.60 0.06 5.84
C ASP A 176 -1.42 0.66 5.06
N SER A 177 -1.47 0.63 3.74
CA SER A 177 -0.45 1.25 2.88
C SER A 177 -1.12 1.98 1.72
N SER A 178 -2.04 2.86 2.05
CA SER A 178 -2.81 3.56 1.04
C SER A 178 -2.40 5.03 0.86
N PHE A 179 -1.66 5.66 1.80
CA PHE A 179 -1.22 7.03 1.58
C PHE A 179 -0.14 7.14 0.52
N PHE A 180 -0.42 8.01 -0.46
CA PHE A 180 0.53 8.35 -1.52
C PHE A 180 0.75 9.87 -1.54
N PRO A 181 1.67 10.38 -0.72
CA PRO A 181 1.81 11.82 -0.43
C PRO A 181 2.52 12.58 -1.56
N THR A 182 1.91 12.64 -2.75
CA THR A 182 2.47 13.30 -3.95
C THR A 182 1.48 14.27 -4.60
N PRO A 183 1.73 15.58 -4.55
CA PRO A 183 0.91 16.59 -5.23
C PRO A 183 0.84 16.39 -6.75
N ALA A 184 1.95 15.92 -7.36
CA ALA A 184 2.01 15.72 -8.81
C ALA A 184 1.04 14.63 -9.30
N TYR A 185 0.88 13.56 -8.56
CA TYR A 185 -0.10 12.51 -8.88
C TYR A 185 -1.54 13.04 -8.79
N PHE A 186 -1.85 13.80 -7.73
CA PHE A 186 -3.16 14.45 -7.57
C PHE A 186 -3.49 15.39 -8.74
N ALA A 187 -2.54 16.24 -9.12
CA ALA A 187 -2.71 17.15 -10.24
C ALA A 187 -2.95 16.39 -11.55
N ALA A 188 -2.16 15.36 -11.84
CA ALA A 188 -2.30 14.53 -13.03
C ALA A 188 -3.66 13.80 -13.05
N ARG A 189 -4.08 13.22 -11.92
CA ARG A 189 -5.37 12.53 -11.78
C ARG A 189 -6.55 13.49 -11.92
N GLY A 190 -6.48 14.66 -11.27
CA GLY A 190 -7.50 15.70 -11.41
C GLY A 190 -7.67 16.19 -12.85
N THR A 191 -6.55 16.41 -13.55
CA THR A 191 -6.57 16.79 -14.97
C THR A 191 -7.18 15.69 -15.85
N ALA A 192 -6.85 14.43 -15.59
CA ALA A 192 -7.44 13.31 -16.31
C ALA A 192 -8.95 13.23 -16.10
N LEU A 193 -9.42 13.33 -14.85
CA LEU A 193 -10.86 13.31 -14.52
C LEU A 193 -11.61 14.49 -15.15
N LEU A 194 -11.04 15.68 -15.12
CA LEU A 194 -11.61 16.86 -15.82
C LEU A 194 -11.73 16.60 -17.33
N THR A 195 -10.68 16.02 -17.94
CA THR A 195 -10.69 15.69 -19.37
C THR A 195 -11.77 14.66 -19.71
N TYR A 196 -11.98 13.64 -18.88
CA TYR A 196 -13.08 12.67 -19.06
C TYR A 196 -14.43 13.34 -18.94
N ARG A 197 -14.64 14.19 -17.94
CA ARG A 197 -15.88 14.95 -17.75
C ARG A 197 -16.17 15.86 -18.93
N LEU A 198 -15.21 16.59 -19.44
CA LEU A 198 -15.37 17.48 -20.61
C LEU A 198 -15.67 16.69 -21.89
N ARG A 199 -15.26 15.44 -21.98
CA ARG A 199 -15.51 14.56 -23.12
C ARG A 199 -16.75 13.66 -22.94
N ASN A 200 -17.55 13.89 -21.90
CA ASN A 200 -18.70 13.05 -21.52
C ASN A 200 -18.34 11.54 -21.46
N ARG A 201 -17.13 11.21 -20.99
CA ARG A 201 -16.71 9.83 -20.81
C ARG A 201 -16.85 9.46 -19.34
N PRO A 202 -17.51 8.34 -19.00
CA PRO A 202 -17.56 7.85 -17.63
C PRO A 202 -16.17 7.43 -17.19
N SER A 203 -15.86 7.63 -15.90
CA SER A 203 -14.65 7.09 -15.26
C SER A 203 -15.02 6.69 -13.85
N HIS A 204 -14.59 5.50 -13.43
CA HIS A 204 -14.74 5.04 -12.05
C HIS A 204 -13.63 5.56 -11.13
N SER A 205 -12.61 6.22 -11.68
CA SER A 205 -11.56 6.83 -10.87
C SER A 205 -12.09 8.02 -10.06
N LEU A 206 -11.66 8.16 -8.83
CA LEU A 206 -12.05 9.24 -7.92
C LEU A 206 -10.81 10.04 -7.48
N LEU A 207 -11.00 11.31 -7.22
CA LEU A 207 -9.97 12.14 -6.60
C LEU A 207 -10.10 11.98 -5.07
N GLY A 208 -9.01 11.62 -4.41
CA GLY A 208 -8.91 11.59 -2.95
C GLY A 208 -8.91 12.99 -2.33
N GLU A 209 -8.70 13.07 -1.02
CA GLU A 209 -8.63 14.36 -0.33
C GLU A 209 -7.28 15.04 -0.56
N TRP A 210 -7.30 16.36 -0.76
CA TRP A 210 -6.08 17.15 -0.96
C TRP A 210 -5.09 17.07 0.24
N ARG A 211 -5.60 16.73 1.44
CA ARG A 211 -4.79 16.54 2.66
C ARG A 211 -3.84 15.35 2.57
N GLU A 212 -4.12 14.37 1.71
CA GLU A 212 -3.29 13.16 1.54
C GLU A 212 -1.88 13.50 1.07
N PHE A 213 -1.70 14.52 0.21
CA PHE A 213 -0.35 14.91 -0.21
C PHE A 213 0.46 15.63 0.87
N ALA A 214 -0.19 16.08 1.95
CA ALA A 214 0.47 16.64 3.13
C ALA A 214 0.76 15.57 4.21
N ALA A 215 0.29 14.33 4.03
CA ALA A 215 0.50 13.24 4.98
C ALA A 215 1.99 12.96 5.24
N ALA A 216 2.26 12.29 6.33
CA ALA A 216 3.61 11.85 6.69
C ALA A 216 4.20 10.95 5.59
N ARG A 217 5.53 10.95 5.47
CA ARG A 217 6.29 10.11 4.52
C ARG A 217 6.96 8.92 5.20
N THR A 218 6.81 8.82 6.50
CA THR A 218 7.31 7.73 7.34
C THR A 218 6.13 7.03 7.97
N PRO A 219 6.25 5.74 8.33
CA PRO A 219 5.20 5.02 9.01
C PRO A 219 4.77 5.70 10.29
N PHE A 220 3.49 5.66 10.58
CA PHE A 220 2.90 6.21 11.79
C PHE A 220 1.63 5.46 12.18
N ARG A 221 1.23 5.58 13.45
CA ARG A 221 -0.09 5.15 13.90
C ARG A 221 -1.06 6.31 13.76
N PRO A 222 -2.10 6.19 12.92
CA PRO A 222 -3.03 7.28 12.65
C PRO A 222 -3.75 7.74 13.92
N ASP A 223 -3.92 9.05 14.03
CA ASP A 223 -4.76 9.64 15.07
C ASP A 223 -6.25 9.46 14.72
N ARG A 224 -7.08 9.09 15.71
CA ARG A 224 -8.52 8.84 15.52
C ARG A 224 -9.28 10.08 15.06
N ASP A 225 -8.82 11.25 15.43
CA ASP A 225 -9.48 12.53 15.10
C ASP A 225 -8.82 13.20 13.89
N ALA A 226 -7.64 12.72 13.45
CA ALA A 226 -6.85 13.31 12.37
C ALA A 226 -6.00 12.26 11.64
N ARG A 227 -6.64 11.39 10.86
CA ARG A 227 -6.02 10.22 10.21
C ARG A 227 -4.73 10.48 9.43
N PHE A 228 -4.51 11.71 8.94
CA PHE A 228 -3.31 12.10 8.20
C PHE A 228 -2.08 12.38 9.07
N ARG A 229 -2.20 12.27 10.38
CA ARG A 229 -1.16 12.59 11.35
C ARG A 229 -0.92 11.43 12.30
N ALA A 230 0.31 11.36 12.79
CA ALA A 230 0.64 10.50 13.91
C ALA A 230 -0.13 10.96 15.17
N ALA A 231 -0.67 10.01 15.91
CA ALA A 231 -1.30 10.29 17.18
C ALA A 231 -0.28 10.85 18.17
N ARG A 232 -0.67 11.92 18.87
CA ARG A 232 0.16 12.58 19.89
C ARG A 232 -0.03 11.99 21.29
N ALA A 233 -1.16 11.33 21.52
CA ALA A 233 -1.49 10.68 22.78
C ALA A 233 -1.76 9.19 22.56
N PRO A 234 -1.31 8.29 23.46
CA PRO A 234 -1.48 6.84 23.31
C PRO A 234 -2.93 6.41 23.08
N GLY A 235 -3.90 6.97 23.81
CA GLY A 235 -5.32 6.65 23.67
C GLY A 235 -5.98 7.14 22.38
N LYS A 236 -5.28 7.95 21.56
CA LYS A 236 -5.75 8.44 20.26
C LYS A 236 -5.17 7.66 19.09
N ALA A 237 -4.14 6.85 19.32
CA ALA A 237 -3.50 6.06 18.27
C ALA A 237 -4.39 4.88 17.87
N ARG A 238 -4.55 4.70 16.56
CA ARG A 238 -5.13 3.46 16.01
C ARG A 238 -4.15 2.30 16.21
N PRO A 239 -4.63 1.05 16.37
CA PRO A 239 -3.77 -0.10 16.68
C PRO A 239 -2.97 -0.62 15.46
N PHE A 240 -3.12 -0.04 14.28
CA PHE A 240 -2.42 -0.40 13.06
C PHE A 240 -1.47 0.70 12.58
N TRP A 241 -0.52 0.33 11.74
CA TRP A 241 0.40 1.25 11.09
C TRP A 241 -0.15 1.73 9.75
N GLU A 242 -0.10 3.03 9.50
CA GLU A 242 -0.10 3.54 8.13
C GLU A 242 1.34 3.60 7.63
N ILE A 243 1.59 2.93 6.50
CA ILE A 243 2.90 2.83 5.86
C ILE A 243 2.82 3.46 4.46
N PRO A 244 3.14 4.75 4.32
CA PRO A 244 2.96 5.45 3.07
C PRO A 244 3.80 4.90 1.93
N ILE A 245 3.25 4.91 0.72
CA ILE A 245 3.98 4.68 -0.52
C ILE A 245 5.07 5.75 -0.65
N SER A 246 6.29 5.33 -0.95
CA SER A 246 7.43 6.24 -0.97
C SER A 246 7.40 7.18 -2.17
N VAL A 247 7.88 8.39 -1.94
CA VAL A 247 8.08 9.42 -2.96
C VAL A 247 9.54 9.88 -2.92
N VAL A 248 10.04 10.44 -4.00
CA VAL A 248 11.35 11.10 -4.00
C VAL A 248 11.29 12.30 -3.07
N SER A 249 12.22 12.37 -2.12
CA SER A 249 12.27 13.44 -1.13
C SER A 249 12.44 14.82 -1.78
N GLY A 250 11.97 15.87 -1.12
CA GLY A 250 11.94 17.24 -1.63
C GLY A 250 10.65 17.49 -2.41
N ALA A 251 10.68 17.37 -3.73
CA ALA A 251 9.53 17.65 -4.60
C ALA A 251 8.39 16.63 -4.55
N ARG A 252 8.49 15.56 -3.73
CA ARG A 252 7.51 14.47 -3.62
C ARG A 252 7.13 13.88 -4.99
N ILE A 253 8.13 13.68 -5.86
CA ILE A 253 7.92 13.07 -7.18
C ILE A 253 7.44 11.64 -7.00
N PRO A 254 6.40 11.19 -7.75
CA PRO A 254 5.93 9.82 -7.72
C PRO A 254 7.05 8.83 -8.04
N TRP A 255 7.34 7.92 -7.11
CA TRP A 255 8.31 6.85 -7.29
C TRP A 255 7.60 5.50 -7.25
N ILE A 256 6.89 5.22 -8.33
CA ILE A 256 6.00 4.06 -8.52
C ILE A 256 6.32 3.36 -9.84
N GLY A 257 5.81 2.15 -10.01
CA GLY A 257 6.05 1.31 -11.18
C GLY A 257 5.79 2.00 -12.50
N THR A 258 4.63 2.65 -12.63
CA THR A 258 4.26 3.36 -13.85
C THR A 258 5.28 4.45 -14.23
N THR A 259 5.72 5.26 -13.26
CA THR A 259 6.77 6.27 -13.52
C THR A 259 8.08 5.61 -13.95
N LEU A 260 8.52 4.59 -13.20
CA LEU A 260 9.82 3.95 -13.40
C LEU A 260 9.90 3.08 -14.65
N SER A 261 8.78 2.50 -15.06
CA SER A 261 8.67 1.74 -16.31
C SER A 261 8.69 2.64 -17.56
N MET A 262 8.27 3.89 -17.43
CA MET A 262 8.17 4.86 -18.54
C MET A 262 9.43 5.68 -18.76
N VAL A 263 10.19 6.02 -17.71
CA VAL A 263 11.40 6.86 -17.82
C VAL A 263 12.62 6.07 -18.30
N PRO A 264 13.65 6.74 -18.88
CA PRO A 264 14.92 6.08 -19.21
C PRO A 264 15.56 5.42 -17.98
N GLN A 265 16.27 4.30 -18.19
CA GLN A 265 16.86 3.49 -17.11
C GLN A 265 17.76 4.31 -16.16
N LYS A 266 18.58 5.21 -16.69
CA LYS A 266 19.46 6.08 -15.88
C LYS A 266 18.64 7.01 -14.95
N VAL A 267 17.54 7.55 -15.46
CA VAL A 267 16.61 8.40 -14.68
C VAL A 267 15.93 7.58 -13.60
N GLY A 268 15.40 6.39 -13.92
CA GLY A 268 14.83 5.48 -12.95
C GLY A 268 15.80 5.09 -11.83
N SER A 269 17.08 4.85 -12.17
CA SER A 269 18.13 4.58 -11.18
C SER A 269 18.37 5.80 -10.26
N ALA A 270 18.46 6.99 -10.82
CA ALA A 270 18.68 8.22 -10.05
C ALA A 270 17.49 8.49 -9.09
N LEU A 271 16.25 8.35 -9.58
CA LEU A 271 15.05 8.47 -8.75
C LEU A 271 15.05 7.43 -7.63
N THR A 272 15.47 6.18 -7.90
CA THR A 272 15.55 5.11 -6.89
C THR A 272 16.59 5.43 -5.81
N VAL A 273 17.76 5.91 -6.19
CA VAL A 273 18.78 6.35 -5.22
C VAL A 273 18.27 7.53 -4.39
N ALA A 274 17.57 8.47 -4.99
CA ALA A 274 17.00 9.61 -4.28
C ALA A 274 15.88 9.20 -3.32
N ALA A 275 14.96 8.31 -3.73
CA ALA A 275 13.91 7.76 -2.88
C ALA A 275 14.51 6.96 -1.72
N ALA A 276 15.55 6.15 -1.99
CA ALA A 276 16.24 5.37 -0.97
C ALA A 276 17.03 6.20 0.06
N ARG A 277 17.22 7.51 -0.14
CA ARG A 277 17.77 8.43 0.85
C ARG A 277 16.71 9.05 1.77
N GLY A 278 15.43 8.79 1.48
CA GLY A 278 14.33 9.30 2.29
C GLY A 278 14.32 8.75 3.72
N PRO A 279 13.64 9.42 4.63
CA PRO A 279 13.46 8.93 5.98
C PRO A 279 12.53 7.71 5.99
N GLY A 280 12.76 6.78 6.91
CA GLY A 280 11.94 5.58 7.07
C GLY A 280 12.18 4.49 6.01
N PRO A 281 11.28 3.52 5.92
CA PRO A 281 11.37 2.43 4.96
C PRO A 281 11.08 2.93 3.54
N CYS A 282 11.62 2.23 2.55
CA CYS A 282 11.41 2.55 1.14
C CYS A 282 10.35 1.60 0.57
N ILE A 283 9.14 2.08 0.35
CA ILE A 283 8.01 1.30 -0.15
C ILE A 283 7.81 1.62 -1.64
N LEU A 284 8.20 0.68 -2.50
CA LEU A 284 7.95 0.75 -3.94
C LEU A 284 6.62 0.09 -4.26
N GLU A 285 5.73 0.86 -4.83
CA GLU A 285 4.46 0.39 -5.33
C GLU A 285 4.53 0.15 -6.84
N LEU A 286 3.96 -0.96 -7.29
CA LEU A 286 3.82 -1.39 -8.66
C LEU A 286 2.38 -1.85 -8.90
N HIS A 287 1.99 -1.86 -10.18
CA HIS A 287 0.78 -2.55 -10.62
C HIS A 287 1.13 -3.70 -11.59
N GLY A 288 0.25 -4.68 -11.70
CA GLY A 288 0.45 -5.77 -12.66
C GLY A 288 0.69 -5.28 -14.09
N ILE A 289 0.02 -4.21 -14.49
CA ILE A 289 0.15 -3.60 -15.81
C ILE A 289 1.56 -3.05 -16.10
N ASP A 290 2.38 -2.77 -15.09
CA ASP A 290 3.77 -2.34 -15.27
C ASP A 290 4.66 -3.43 -15.88
N PHE A 291 4.19 -4.68 -15.89
CA PHE A 291 4.87 -5.84 -16.49
C PHE A 291 4.27 -6.29 -17.82
N LEU A 292 3.26 -5.59 -18.34
CA LEU A 292 2.53 -5.94 -19.56
C LEU A 292 2.74 -4.88 -20.64
N ASP A 293 2.53 -5.27 -21.90
CA ASP A 293 2.37 -4.36 -23.03
C ASP A 293 1.07 -4.63 -23.79
N ALA A 294 0.85 -3.91 -24.89
CA ALA A 294 -0.36 -4.01 -25.68
C ALA A 294 -0.60 -5.42 -26.25
N GLN A 295 0.48 -6.13 -26.58
CA GLN A 295 0.41 -7.52 -27.09
C GLN A 295 0.04 -8.47 -25.96
N ASP A 296 0.63 -8.31 -24.79
CA ASP A 296 0.30 -9.11 -23.60
C ASP A 296 -1.15 -8.93 -23.18
N ALA A 297 -1.63 -7.68 -23.20
CA ALA A 297 -3.01 -7.34 -22.81
C ALA A 297 -4.05 -7.86 -23.80
N GLY A 298 -3.72 -8.01 -25.08
CA GLY A 298 -4.65 -8.48 -26.11
C GLY A 298 -5.85 -7.53 -26.36
N ASP A 299 -5.83 -6.32 -25.80
CA ASP A 299 -6.94 -5.36 -25.76
C ASP A 299 -6.53 -4.05 -26.45
N ARG A 300 -6.97 -3.90 -27.72
CA ARG A 300 -6.66 -2.69 -28.52
C ARG A 300 -7.30 -1.42 -27.94
N ALA A 301 -8.50 -1.51 -27.40
CA ALA A 301 -9.21 -0.35 -26.86
C ALA A 301 -8.48 0.14 -25.59
N LEU A 302 -8.12 -0.77 -24.69
CA LEU A 302 -7.35 -0.45 -23.49
C LEU A 302 -5.95 0.07 -23.86
N ALA A 303 -5.23 -0.58 -24.78
CA ALA A 303 -3.91 -0.13 -25.24
C ALA A 303 -3.94 1.27 -25.90
N GLY A 304 -5.08 1.64 -26.51
CA GLY A 304 -5.34 2.98 -27.02
C GLY A 304 -5.49 4.03 -25.91
N ALA A 305 -6.09 3.66 -24.78
CA ALA A 305 -6.37 4.55 -23.66
C ALA A 305 -5.21 4.59 -22.63
N GLN A 306 -4.61 3.46 -22.35
CA GLN A 306 -3.59 3.25 -21.33
C GLN A 306 -2.18 3.40 -21.93
N ARG A 307 -1.52 4.52 -21.66
CA ARG A 307 -0.27 4.91 -22.34
C ARG A 307 0.91 3.97 -22.07
N ASP A 308 1.02 3.43 -20.88
CA ASP A 308 2.12 2.55 -20.47
C ASP A 308 2.07 1.18 -21.16
N LEU A 309 0.91 0.71 -21.61
CA LEU A 309 0.81 -0.48 -22.46
C LEU A 309 1.49 -0.32 -23.83
N ARG A 310 1.76 0.90 -24.28
CA ARG A 310 2.49 1.17 -25.53
C ARG A 310 4.00 0.94 -25.41
N VAL A 311 4.50 0.82 -24.18
CA VAL A 311 5.92 0.50 -23.95
C VAL A 311 6.10 -1.02 -23.97
N PRO A 312 6.99 -1.58 -24.81
CA PRO A 312 7.22 -3.03 -24.84
C PRO A 312 7.55 -3.61 -23.47
N ALA A 313 6.92 -4.73 -23.11
CA ALA A 313 7.06 -5.39 -21.81
C ALA A 313 8.54 -5.67 -21.46
N MET A 314 9.33 -6.14 -22.41
CA MET A 314 10.77 -6.37 -22.24
C MET A 314 11.55 -5.11 -21.83
N ARG A 315 11.14 -3.94 -22.33
CA ARG A 315 11.77 -2.66 -21.97
C ARG A 315 11.39 -2.27 -20.53
N LYS A 316 10.12 -2.40 -20.16
CA LYS A 316 9.64 -2.16 -18.78
C LYS A 316 10.33 -3.10 -17.81
N HIS A 317 10.37 -4.39 -18.12
CA HIS A 317 11.06 -5.41 -17.32
C HIS A 317 12.53 -5.07 -17.04
N ARG A 318 13.28 -4.72 -18.08
CA ARG A 318 14.70 -4.35 -17.93
C ARG A 318 14.86 -3.15 -17.01
N ARG A 319 13.98 -2.14 -17.12
CA ARG A 319 14.01 -0.95 -16.28
C ARG A 319 13.67 -1.28 -14.82
N LEU A 320 12.60 -2.03 -14.57
CA LEU A 320 12.17 -2.43 -13.23
C LEU A 320 13.19 -3.37 -12.56
N ARG A 321 13.74 -4.34 -13.26
CA ARG A 321 14.83 -5.20 -12.72
C ARG A 321 16.03 -4.36 -12.29
N ASN A 322 16.39 -3.34 -13.04
CA ASN A 322 17.46 -2.43 -12.65
C ASN A 322 17.10 -1.61 -11.41
N VAL A 323 15.86 -1.10 -11.32
CA VAL A 323 15.33 -0.42 -10.11
C VAL A 323 15.42 -1.35 -8.89
N PHE A 324 14.96 -2.59 -9.02
CA PHE A 324 14.99 -3.58 -7.92
C PHE A 324 16.43 -3.85 -7.47
N ARG A 325 17.36 -4.04 -8.41
CA ARG A 325 18.79 -4.23 -8.10
C ARG A 325 19.37 -2.99 -7.38
N VAL A 326 19.10 -1.78 -7.85
CA VAL A 326 19.58 -0.56 -7.20
C VAL A 326 19.00 -0.41 -5.80
N LEU A 327 17.70 -0.72 -5.63
CA LEU A 327 17.03 -0.64 -4.34
C LEU A 327 17.57 -1.67 -3.34
N SER A 328 17.77 -2.92 -3.77
CA SER A 328 18.30 -4.00 -2.92
C SER A 328 19.73 -3.75 -2.43
N GLN A 329 20.52 -2.95 -3.18
CA GLN A 329 21.85 -2.49 -2.74
C GLN A 329 21.79 -1.38 -1.67
N LYS A 330 20.65 -0.71 -1.52
CA LYS A 330 20.46 0.43 -0.63
C LYS A 330 19.59 0.11 0.57
N ARG A 331 18.72 -0.87 0.47
CA ARG A 331 17.71 -1.22 1.47
C ARG A 331 17.59 -2.74 1.60
N ARG A 332 17.45 -3.22 2.83
CA ARG A 332 17.08 -4.61 3.09
C ARG A 332 15.60 -4.80 2.75
N LEU A 333 15.33 -5.56 1.69
CA LEU A 333 13.98 -5.76 1.20
C LEU A 333 13.30 -6.95 1.88
N MET A 334 12.04 -6.78 2.27
CA MET A 334 11.21 -7.80 2.90
C MET A 334 9.73 -7.54 2.61
N PRO A 335 8.83 -8.53 2.79
CA PRO A 335 7.39 -8.31 2.77
C PRO A 335 6.95 -7.31 3.85
N MET A 336 5.86 -6.60 3.60
CA MET A 336 5.37 -5.56 4.54
C MET A 336 4.95 -6.15 5.89
N ALA A 337 4.38 -7.35 5.91
CA ALA A 337 4.06 -8.04 7.18
C ALA A 337 5.31 -8.28 8.05
N GLU A 338 6.44 -8.66 7.44
CA GLU A 338 7.71 -8.82 8.15
C GLU A 338 8.25 -7.47 8.63
N LEU A 339 8.11 -6.43 7.81
CA LEU A 339 8.51 -5.07 8.16
C LEU A 339 7.76 -4.56 9.39
N VAL A 340 6.44 -4.78 9.45
CA VAL A 340 5.57 -4.42 10.59
C VAL A 340 5.89 -5.25 11.82
N ALA A 341 6.11 -6.57 11.67
CA ALA A 341 6.46 -7.43 12.79
C ALA A 341 7.70 -6.93 13.53
N ARG A 342 8.75 -6.54 12.78
CA ARG A 342 9.98 -5.98 13.35
C ARG A 342 9.78 -4.63 14.03
N ALA A 343 8.86 -3.82 13.50
CA ALA A 343 8.53 -2.54 14.12
C ALA A 343 7.78 -2.72 15.45
N ASP A 344 6.86 -3.68 15.51
CA ASP A 344 6.13 -4.00 16.73
C ASP A 344 7.06 -4.61 17.80
N GLU A 345 7.99 -5.50 17.41
CA GLU A 345 9.03 -6.04 18.30
C GLU A 345 9.91 -4.93 18.91
N SER A 346 10.34 -3.98 18.06
CA SER A 346 11.15 -2.84 18.51
C SER A 346 10.37 -1.86 19.40
N ALA A 347 9.07 -1.83 19.30
CA ALA A 347 8.18 -1.01 20.14
C ALA A 347 7.80 -1.70 21.46
N GLY A 348 8.32 -2.91 21.75
CA GLY A 348 8.09 -3.62 23.00
C GLY A 348 6.73 -4.32 23.11
N ARG A 349 6.19 -4.79 21.98
CA ARG A 349 4.92 -5.53 21.93
C ARG A 349 5.11 -6.96 21.54
#